data_5cd147e70a894517bcfbbcf347c6a240
#
_entry.id   5cd147e70a894517bcfbbcf347c6a240
#
_cell.length_a   1.000
_cell.length_b   1.000
_cell.length_c   1.000
_cell.angle_alpha   90.00
_cell.angle_beta   90.00
_cell.angle_gamma   90.00
#
_symmetry.space_group_name_H-M   'P 1'
#
loop_
_entity.id
_entity.type
_entity.pdbx_description
1 polymer ?
#
loop_
_entity_poly.entity_id
_entity_poly.type
_entity_poly.pdbx_seq_one_letter_code
_entity_poly.pdbx_strand_id
1 'polypeptide(L)'
;MMHAGDVPLEPVPEVGGDPAPAGRDRQPLPCPSDWTFELIETYHAEIARVARDFGLDTYPVQLEVITAEQMIDAYASVGMPVNYRHWSFGKQFIATEKHYRRGQMGLAYEIVINSDPCIAYLMEENTMTMQALVIAHACYGHNSFFKGNYLFRMWTDAESIIDYLVYARNYVTECEELHGIEAVEALLDSCHALMSQGVDRYRRSQKPSLAEEEVRRKDREAYLQQQVNDLWRTLPKGSDKQVEKSSRRFPPEPEENLLYFIEKHAPLLEPWQREVVRIVRKVAQYFYPQRQTQVMNEGWATFWHYTLLNTLYDEGRLTDGFMIEFLRSHTNVVCQLPVGHPGYSGVNPYALGFAMFSDLKRICENPTLEDRQWFPDLAGSDWRSTLHHAMRNYRDESFIGQFLSPRLMREMRLFSIVDDAAELELEVVAIHDEAGYRRVREALARQHDLSEREPNIQVWNVAVRGDRSLTLRHSRQHDRPLSDDVREVLKHVSRLWGFKVQLESVDSHGKVVQRWEAEPAPH
;
A
#
# COMPACT_ATOMS: atom_id res chain seq x y z
N MET A 1 7.47 50.01 0.39
CA MET A 1 6.02 50.23 0.35
C MET A 1 5.59 50.24 -1.11
N MET A 2 5.16 49.09 -1.61
CA MET A 2 4.42 48.97 -2.87
C MET A 2 3.24 48.03 -2.60
N HIS A 3 2.04 48.53 -2.88
CA HIS A 3 0.78 47.84 -2.66
C HIS A 3 0.66 46.62 -3.59
N ALA A 4 0.35 45.48 -3.01
CA ALA A 4 -0.10 44.30 -3.73
C ALA A 4 -1.49 44.58 -4.30
N GLY A 5 -1.62 44.57 -5.62
CA GLY A 5 -2.89 44.72 -6.31
C GLY A 5 -3.73 43.45 -6.17
N ASP A 6 -4.98 43.62 -5.79
CA ASP A 6 -6.01 42.59 -5.80
C ASP A 6 -6.18 42.04 -7.22
N VAL A 7 -5.86 40.77 -7.41
CA VAL A 7 -6.22 40.01 -8.61
C VAL A 7 -7.62 39.45 -8.38
N PRO A 8 -8.63 39.81 -9.21
CA PRO A 8 -9.97 39.25 -9.06
C PRO A 8 -9.92 37.71 -9.32
N LEU A 9 -10.46 36.94 -8.42
CA LEU A 9 -10.74 35.52 -8.63
C LEU A 9 -11.82 35.41 -9.72
N GLU A 10 -11.49 34.82 -10.86
CA GLU A 10 -12.50 34.43 -11.84
C GLU A 10 -13.49 33.44 -11.22
N PRO A 11 -14.80 33.59 -11.51
CA PRO A 11 -15.80 32.66 -10.99
C PRO A 11 -15.56 31.25 -11.55
N VAL A 12 -15.59 30.27 -10.67
CA VAL A 12 -15.56 28.83 -11.01
C VAL A 12 -16.74 28.58 -11.98
N PRO A 13 -16.51 27.96 -13.16
CA PRO A 13 -17.60 27.68 -14.09
C PRO A 13 -18.59 26.72 -13.43
N GLU A 14 -19.88 27.07 -13.49
CA GLU A 14 -20.98 26.20 -13.08
C GLU A 14 -20.86 24.87 -13.85
N VAL A 15 -20.70 23.79 -13.11
CA VAL A 15 -20.77 22.42 -13.63
C VAL A 15 -22.22 22.19 -14.03
N GLY A 16 -22.50 22.23 -15.32
CA GLY A 16 -23.80 21.85 -15.87
C GLY A 16 -24.11 20.42 -15.48
N GLY A 17 -25.00 20.25 -14.49
CA GLY A 17 -25.52 18.95 -14.10
C GLY A 17 -26.45 18.39 -15.17
N ASP A 18 -26.35 17.10 -15.44
CA ASP A 18 -27.38 16.35 -16.14
C ASP A 18 -28.75 16.60 -15.46
N PRO A 19 -29.86 16.73 -16.21
CA PRO A 19 -31.17 16.92 -15.61
C PRO A 19 -31.50 15.75 -14.70
N ALA A 20 -31.71 16.06 -13.43
CA ALA A 20 -32.10 15.09 -12.41
C ALA A 20 -33.34 14.28 -12.87
N PRO A 21 -33.41 12.97 -12.64
CA PRO A 21 -34.61 12.21 -12.88
C PRO A 21 -35.74 12.79 -12.01
N ALA A 22 -36.88 13.05 -12.63
CA ALA A 22 -38.06 13.71 -12.06
C ALA A 22 -38.38 13.22 -10.65
N GLY A 23 -38.44 14.15 -9.70
CA GLY A 23 -38.48 13.94 -8.26
C GLY A 23 -39.58 13.02 -7.79
N ARG A 24 -39.21 12.10 -6.93
CA ARG A 24 -40.07 11.70 -5.81
C ARG A 24 -39.86 12.75 -4.73
N ASP A 25 -40.94 13.32 -4.17
CA ASP A 25 -40.92 14.19 -2.99
C ASP A 25 -40.34 13.41 -1.78
N ARG A 26 -39.03 13.31 -1.72
CA ARG A 26 -38.31 12.69 -0.61
C ARG A 26 -37.96 13.78 0.38
N GLN A 27 -38.46 13.65 1.61
CA GLN A 27 -38.10 14.59 2.68
C GLN A 27 -36.62 14.44 3.07
N PRO A 28 -35.93 15.53 3.42
CA PRO A 28 -34.60 15.47 3.97
C PRO A 28 -34.52 14.59 5.21
N LEU A 29 -33.41 13.87 5.35
CA LEU A 29 -33.13 13.11 6.55
C LEU A 29 -32.91 14.06 7.74
N PRO A 30 -33.34 13.70 8.97
CA PRO A 30 -32.99 14.45 10.16
C PRO A 30 -31.46 14.53 10.31
N CYS A 31 -30.95 15.72 10.57
CA CYS A 31 -29.50 15.95 10.78
C CYS A 31 -29.28 16.76 12.06
N PRO A 32 -29.51 16.17 13.25
CA PRO A 32 -29.09 16.78 14.50
C PRO A 32 -27.56 16.75 14.63
N SER A 33 -27.00 17.56 15.55
CA SER A 33 -25.57 17.49 15.89
C SER A 33 -25.18 16.13 16.45
N ASP A 34 -26.06 15.55 17.27
CA ASP A 34 -25.86 14.27 17.93
C ASP A 34 -26.48 13.13 17.11
N TRP A 35 -25.73 12.06 16.93
CA TRP A 35 -26.19 10.88 16.24
C TRP A 35 -26.95 9.91 17.16
N THR A 36 -27.74 9.03 16.57
CA THR A 36 -28.33 7.86 17.22
C THR A 36 -28.10 6.63 16.32
N PHE A 37 -28.15 5.43 16.89
CA PHE A 37 -28.03 4.19 16.09
C PHE A 37 -29.10 4.11 14.99
N GLU A 38 -30.32 4.52 15.26
CA GLU A 38 -31.40 4.57 14.27
C GLU A 38 -31.08 5.53 13.10
N LEU A 39 -30.49 6.69 13.41
CA LEU A 39 -30.06 7.61 12.36
C LEU A 39 -28.90 7.05 11.56
N ILE A 40 -27.91 6.45 12.21
CA ILE A 40 -26.79 5.77 11.53
C ILE A 40 -27.31 4.72 10.57
N GLU A 41 -28.24 3.85 11.00
CA GLU A 41 -28.86 2.83 10.14
C GLU A 41 -29.61 3.45 8.96
N THR A 42 -30.36 4.54 9.20
CA THR A 42 -31.11 5.26 8.17
C THR A 42 -30.17 5.86 7.11
N TYR A 43 -29.11 6.56 7.52
CA TYR A 43 -28.12 7.11 6.61
C TYR A 43 -27.37 6.01 5.87
N HIS A 44 -26.98 4.95 6.57
CA HIS A 44 -26.33 3.79 5.96
C HIS A 44 -27.19 3.16 4.87
N ALA A 45 -28.50 2.97 5.11
CA ALA A 45 -29.42 2.41 4.13
C ALA A 45 -29.55 3.28 2.87
N GLU A 46 -29.61 4.61 3.01
CA GLU A 46 -29.69 5.54 1.87
C GLU A 46 -28.38 5.60 1.09
N ILE A 47 -27.24 5.65 1.78
CA ILE A 47 -25.92 5.61 1.14
C ILE A 47 -25.75 4.28 0.41
N ALA A 48 -26.15 3.14 1.02
CA ALA A 48 -26.14 1.82 0.39
C ALA A 48 -26.94 1.75 -0.89
N ARG A 49 -28.11 2.41 -0.90
CA ARG A 49 -28.96 2.48 -2.09
C ARG A 49 -28.22 3.17 -3.24
N VAL A 50 -27.69 4.36 -3.00
CA VAL A 50 -26.97 5.13 -4.02
C VAL A 50 -25.70 4.40 -4.48
N ALA A 51 -24.97 3.79 -3.55
CA ALA A 51 -23.78 3.01 -3.88
C ALA A 51 -24.09 1.82 -4.82
N ARG A 52 -25.22 1.13 -4.59
CA ARG A 52 -25.69 0.07 -5.51
C ARG A 52 -26.08 0.62 -6.88
N ASP A 53 -26.70 1.80 -6.95
CA ASP A 53 -27.08 2.44 -8.22
C ASP A 53 -25.85 2.81 -9.06
N PHE A 54 -24.70 3.09 -8.41
CA PHE A 54 -23.41 3.28 -9.06
C PHE A 54 -22.65 1.97 -9.33
N GLY A 55 -23.15 0.84 -8.87
CA GLY A 55 -22.53 -0.48 -9.10
C GLY A 55 -21.31 -0.77 -8.21
N LEU A 56 -21.22 -0.17 -7.02
CA LEU A 56 -20.18 -0.50 -6.05
C LEU A 56 -20.40 -1.90 -5.48
N ASP A 57 -19.41 -2.75 -5.68
CA ASP A 57 -19.39 -4.13 -5.15
C ASP A 57 -18.60 -4.15 -3.83
N THR A 58 -19.31 -4.42 -2.73
CA THR A 58 -18.77 -4.38 -1.36
C THR A 58 -18.98 -5.72 -0.64
N TYR A 59 -18.13 -5.99 0.36
CA TYR A 59 -18.46 -6.97 1.39
C TYR A 59 -19.63 -6.48 2.25
N PRO A 60 -20.39 -7.38 2.91
CA PRO A 60 -21.30 -6.97 3.99
C PRO A 60 -20.59 -6.07 4.99
N VAL A 61 -21.29 -5.11 5.57
CA VAL A 61 -20.70 -4.11 6.48
C VAL A 61 -21.11 -4.39 7.91
N GLN A 62 -20.16 -4.34 8.82
CA GLN A 62 -20.35 -4.30 10.26
C GLN A 62 -19.86 -2.96 10.79
N LEU A 63 -20.76 -2.17 11.39
CA LEU A 63 -20.45 -0.87 11.99
C LEU A 63 -20.21 -1.04 13.49
N GLU A 64 -19.10 -0.49 13.96
CA GLU A 64 -18.70 -0.48 15.37
C GLU A 64 -18.47 0.98 15.80
N VAL A 65 -19.11 1.44 16.87
CA VAL A 65 -18.86 2.76 17.43
C VAL A 65 -17.90 2.64 18.59
N ILE A 66 -16.79 3.38 18.53
CA ILE A 66 -15.72 3.35 19.53
C ILE A 66 -15.37 4.76 20.02
N THR A 67 -14.80 4.84 21.22
CA THR A 67 -14.31 6.10 21.78
C THR A 67 -13.01 6.56 21.11
N ALA A 68 -12.66 7.85 21.27
CA ALA A 68 -11.37 8.37 20.79
C ALA A 68 -10.17 7.60 21.38
N GLU A 69 -10.24 7.15 22.62
CA GLU A 69 -9.19 6.36 23.27
C GLU A 69 -9.02 4.99 22.61
N GLN A 70 -10.13 4.30 22.35
CA GLN A 70 -10.13 3.03 21.61
C GLN A 70 -9.63 3.21 20.18
N MET A 71 -9.96 4.34 19.54
CA MET A 71 -9.46 4.68 18.21
C MET A 71 -7.94 4.84 18.21
N ILE A 72 -7.37 5.53 19.22
CA ILE A 72 -5.92 5.70 19.39
C ILE A 72 -5.24 4.35 19.62
N ASP A 73 -5.83 3.46 20.42
CA ASP A 73 -5.31 2.10 20.66
C ASP A 73 -5.29 1.28 19.36
N ALA A 74 -6.36 1.35 18.58
CA ALA A 74 -6.42 0.68 17.29
C ALA A 74 -5.36 1.21 16.30
N TYR A 75 -5.12 2.53 16.26
CA TYR A 75 -4.03 3.11 15.48
C TYR A 75 -2.66 2.63 15.93
N ALA A 76 -2.43 2.57 17.22
CA ALA A 76 -1.17 2.10 17.78
C ALA A 76 -0.89 0.63 17.41
N SER A 77 -1.95 -0.16 17.26
CA SER A 77 -1.91 -1.57 16.85
C SER A 77 -1.94 -1.75 15.31
N VAL A 78 -1.43 -0.77 14.56
CA VAL A 78 -1.38 -0.78 13.07
C VAL A 78 -2.77 -0.87 12.43
N GLY A 79 -3.78 -0.24 13.04
CA GLY A 79 -5.16 -0.28 12.56
C GLY A 79 -5.89 -1.61 12.81
N MET A 80 -5.31 -2.50 13.64
CA MET A 80 -5.90 -3.81 13.96
C MET A 80 -6.19 -3.93 15.46
N PRO A 81 -7.41 -3.66 15.91
CA PRO A 81 -7.77 -3.73 17.34
C PRO A 81 -7.69 -5.15 17.93
N VAL A 82 -7.55 -6.16 17.08
CA VAL A 82 -7.42 -7.58 17.46
C VAL A 82 -6.01 -8.09 17.14
N ASN A 83 -4.96 -7.32 17.40
CA ASN A 83 -3.58 -7.76 17.17
C ASN A 83 -2.97 -8.40 18.44
N TYR A 84 -1.84 -9.15 18.29
CA TYR A 84 -1.04 -9.58 19.43
C TYR A 84 -0.37 -8.38 20.11
N ARG A 85 0.02 -8.53 21.37
CA ARG A 85 0.66 -7.46 22.15
C ARG A 85 2.14 -7.35 21.80
N HIS A 86 2.62 -6.10 21.74
CA HIS A 86 4.05 -5.80 21.61
C HIS A 86 4.33 -4.40 22.20
N TRP A 87 5.47 -4.25 22.86
CA TRP A 87 5.85 -2.99 23.53
C TRP A 87 5.85 -1.77 22.60
N SER A 88 6.19 -1.95 21.31
CA SER A 88 6.20 -0.87 20.32
C SER A 88 4.80 -0.26 20.11
N PHE A 89 3.74 -1.05 20.25
CA PHE A 89 2.36 -0.59 20.13
C PHE A 89 2.01 0.34 21.31
N GLY A 90 2.39 -0.03 22.54
CA GLY A 90 2.22 0.83 23.71
C GLY A 90 3.00 2.14 23.60
N LYS A 91 4.22 2.12 23.08
CA LYS A 91 5.01 3.33 22.80
C LYS A 91 4.35 4.21 21.74
N GLN A 92 3.81 3.61 20.68
CA GLN A 92 3.06 4.30 19.63
C GLN A 92 1.78 4.94 20.20
N PHE A 93 1.05 4.21 21.05
CA PHE A 93 -0.14 4.73 21.74
C PHE A 93 0.17 6.02 22.51
N ILE A 94 1.17 5.98 23.40
CA ILE A 94 1.56 7.14 24.21
C ILE A 94 1.98 8.33 23.32
N ALA A 95 2.70 8.08 22.24
CA ALA A 95 3.11 9.13 21.32
C ALA A 95 1.90 9.75 20.59
N THR A 96 0.99 8.93 20.07
CA THR A 96 -0.22 9.36 19.36
C THR A 96 -1.17 10.12 20.29
N GLU A 97 -1.45 9.59 21.49
CA GLU A 97 -2.27 10.25 22.51
C GLU A 97 -1.72 11.63 22.88
N LYS A 98 -0.40 11.75 23.06
CA LYS A 98 0.24 13.03 23.39
C LYS A 98 0.10 14.06 22.26
N HIS A 99 0.22 13.64 21.00
CA HIS A 99 0.01 14.52 19.84
C HIS A 99 -1.46 14.93 19.71
N TYR A 100 -2.39 14.00 19.90
CA TYR A 100 -3.82 14.26 19.89
C TYR A 100 -4.23 15.26 20.97
N ARG A 101 -3.86 15.03 22.23
CA ARG A 101 -4.17 15.93 23.36
C ARG A 101 -3.57 17.33 23.19
N ARG A 102 -2.50 17.49 22.41
CA ARG A 102 -1.90 18.79 22.08
C ARG A 102 -2.54 19.48 20.87
N GLY A 103 -3.53 18.86 20.23
CA GLY A 103 -4.12 19.36 19.00
C GLY A 103 -3.16 19.38 17.81
N GLN A 104 -2.04 18.65 17.88
CA GLN A 104 -1.03 18.57 16.84
C GLN A 104 -1.36 17.49 15.78
N MET A 105 -2.33 16.66 16.07
CA MET A 105 -2.79 15.57 15.20
C MET A 105 -4.31 15.48 15.33
N GLY A 106 -5.03 15.56 14.21
CA GLY A 106 -6.41 15.10 14.12
C GLY A 106 -6.42 13.57 14.14
N LEU A 107 -7.33 12.96 14.88
CA LEU A 107 -7.62 11.54 14.64
C LEU A 107 -8.29 11.44 13.27
N ALA A 108 -7.92 10.43 12.49
CA ALA A 108 -8.81 10.02 11.42
C ALA A 108 -10.11 9.56 12.09
N TYR A 109 -11.20 9.90 11.48
CA TYR A 109 -12.53 9.69 12.06
C TYR A 109 -13.00 8.23 11.89
N GLU A 110 -12.11 7.35 11.36
CA GLU A 110 -12.45 5.98 10.98
C GLU A 110 -11.24 5.04 11.00
N ILE A 111 -11.53 3.78 11.22
CA ILE A 111 -10.66 2.65 10.84
C ILE A 111 -11.53 1.65 10.09
N VAL A 112 -11.04 1.12 8.98
CA VAL A 112 -11.73 0.11 8.19
C VAL A 112 -10.84 -1.11 8.01
N ILE A 113 -11.40 -2.28 8.29
CA ILE A 113 -10.68 -3.55 8.17
C ILE A 113 -11.16 -4.29 6.91
N ASN A 114 -10.21 -4.66 6.06
CA ASN A 114 -10.47 -5.51 4.91
C ASN A 114 -10.78 -6.95 5.37
N SER A 115 -12.02 -7.16 5.77
CA SER A 115 -12.56 -8.45 6.22
C SER A 115 -13.91 -8.72 5.58
N ASP A 116 -14.42 -9.92 5.69
CA ASP A 116 -15.79 -10.28 5.31
C ASP A 116 -16.51 -10.89 6.53
N PRO A 117 -17.44 -10.14 7.15
CA PRO A 117 -17.89 -8.78 6.83
C PRO A 117 -16.79 -7.72 7.02
N CYS A 118 -16.85 -6.66 6.22
CA CYS A 118 -15.96 -5.50 6.36
C CYS A 118 -16.32 -4.73 7.64
N ILE A 119 -15.37 -4.57 8.56
CA ILE A 119 -15.59 -3.88 9.83
C ILE A 119 -15.17 -2.43 9.68
N ALA A 120 -16.07 -1.51 9.97
CA ALA A 120 -15.80 -0.08 9.99
C ALA A 120 -16.03 0.49 11.40
N TYR A 121 -14.98 1.07 11.97
CA TYR A 121 -15.02 1.74 13.27
C TYR A 121 -15.34 3.22 13.09
N LEU A 122 -16.39 3.66 13.74
CA LEU A 122 -16.87 5.04 13.80
C LEU A 122 -16.50 5.64 15.15
N MET A 123 -16.04 6.88 15.16
CA MET A 123 -15.72 7.56 16.42
C MET A 123 -16.99 8.11 17.07
N GLU A 124 -17.18 7.86 18.37
CA GLU A 124 -18.35 8.30 19.14
C GLU A 124 -18.54 9.82 19.12
N GLU A 125 -17.45 10.57 19.11
CA GLU A 125 -17.46 12.03 19.13
C GLU A 125 -17.78 12.70 17.79
N ASN A 126 -17.98 11.92 16.72
CA ASN A 126 -18.37 12.45 15.42
C ASN A 126 -19.79 13.03 15.46
N THR A 127 -20.02 14.12 14.72
CA THR A 127 -21.38 14.59 14.43
C THR A 127 -22.10 13.62 13.49
N MET A 128 -23.42 13.74 13.34
CA MET A 128 -24.19 12.92 12.38
C MET A 128 -23.67 13.10 10.94
N THR A 129 -23.31 14.32 10.54
CA THR A 129 -22.70 14.60 9.24
C THR A 129 -21.40 13.82 9.06
N MET A 130 -20.54 13.84 10.09
CA MET A 130 -19.25 13.11 10.05
C MET A 130 -19.47 11.60 10.03
N GLN A 131 -20.45 11.07 10.79
CA GLN A 131 -20.80 9.65 10.73
C GLN A 131 -21.22 9.24 9.30
N ALA A 132 -22.07 10.04 8.65
CA ALA A 132 -22.49 9.76 7.28
C ALA A 132 -21.34 9.84 6.27
N LEU A 133 -20.42 10.81 6.44
CA LEU A 133 -19.22 10.92 5.61
C LEU A 133 -18.36 9.66 5.77
N VAL A 134 -18.10 9.25 7.01
CA VAL A 134 -17.27 8.07 7.32
C VAL A 134 -17.93 6.80 6.76
N ILE A 135 -19.25 6.64 6.90
CA ILE A 135 -19.98 5.50 6.32
C ILE A 135 -19.78 5.47 4.79
N ALA A 136 -19.95 6.60 4.10
CA ALA A 136 -19.74 6.66 2.65
C ALA A 136 -18.30 6.34 2.25
N HIS A 137 -17.32 6.82 3.02
CA HIS A 137 -15.89 6.65 2.78
C HIS A 137 -15.42 5.21 3.08
N ALA A 138 -15.67 4.72 4.30
CA ALA A 138 -15.21 3.41 4.76
C ALA A 138 -16.02 2.27 4.15
N CYS A 139 -17.36 2.31 4.31
CA CYS A 139 -18.21 1.16 3.98
C CYS A 139 -18.42 0.98 2.48
N TYR A 140 -18.30 2.05 1.69
CA TYR A 140 -18.52 1.99 0.24
C TYR A 140 -17.28 2.34 -0.56
N GLY A 141 -16.50 3.33 -0.13
CA GLY A 141 -15.24 3.67 -0.76
C GLY A 141 -14.18 2.58 -0.54
N HIS A 142 -13.61 2.50 0.65
CA HIS A 142 -12.56 1.53 0.96
C HIS A 142 -13.00 0.08 0.76
N ASN A 143 -14.18 -0.28 1.22
CA ASN A 143 -14.70 -1.64 1.09
C ASN A 143 -14.76 -2.10 -0.36
N SER A 144 -15.30 -1.28 -1.28
CA SER A 144 -15.34 -1.63 -2.71
C SER A 144 -13.96 -1.69 -3.35
N PHE A 145 -13.00 -0.89 -2.85
CA PHE A 145 -11.61 -0.96 -3.27
C PHE A 145 -10.95 -2.28 -2.82
N PHE A 146 -11.10 -2.66 -1.56
CA PHE A 146 -10.56 -3.90 -1.02
C PHE A 146 -11.07 -5.13 -1.77
N LYS A 147 -12.38 -5.18 -2.01
CA LYS A 147 -13.00 -6.28 -2.75
C LYS A 147 -12.63 -6.30 -4.22
N GLY A 148 -12.46 -5.12 -4.84
CA GLY A 148 -12.26 -4.96 -6.28
C GLY A 148 -10.81 -5.06 -6.73
N ASN A 149 -9.85 -4.45 -6.02
CA ASN A 149 -8.48 -4.32 -6.47
C ASN A 149 -7.73 -5.65 -6.49
N TYR A 150 -6.95 -5.87 -7.56
CA TYR A 150 -6.26 -7.14 -7.80
C TYR A 150 -5.22 -7.51 -6.73
N LEU A 151 -4.56 -6.52 -6.09
CA LEU A 151 -3.55 -6.78 -5.06
C LEU A 151 -4.19 -7.33 -3.78
N PHE A 152 -5.32 -6.76 -3.36
CA PHE A 152 -6.05 -7.27 -2.20
C PHE A 152 -6.55 -8.69 -2.47
N ARG A 153 -7.15 -8.94 -3.63
CA ARG A 153 -7.60 -10.27 -4.04
C ARG A 153 -6.47 -11.30 -4.16
N MET A 154 -5.26 -10.84 -4.44
CA MET A 154 -4.08 -11.71 -4.57
C MET A 154 -3.44 -12.05 -3.23
N TRP A 155 -3.39 -11.10 -2.30
CA TRP A 155 -2.53 -11.15 -1.13
C TRP A 155 -3.27 -11.15 0.21
N THR A 156 -4.57 -10.84 0.22
CA THR A 156 -5.38 -10.84 1.44
C THR A 156 -6.46 -11.92 1.38
N ASP A 157 -6.84 -12.40 2.55
CA ASP A 157 -7.96 -13.32 2.76
C ASP A 157 -8.93 -12.65 3.73
N ALA A 158 -9.93 -11.97 3.16
CA ALA A 158 -10.88 -11.18 3.94
C ALA A 158 -11.78 -12.05 4.85
N GLU A 159 -12.09 -13.29 4.43
CA GLU A 159 -12.95 -14.18 5.20
C GLU A 159 -12.28 -14.69 6.48
N SER A 160 -10.97 -14.93 6.43
CA SER A 160 -10.26 -15.59 7.54
C SER A 160 -9.40 -14.67 8.41
N ILE A 161 -9.22 -13.40 8.01
CA ILE A 161 -8.23 -12.53 8.68
C ILE A 161 -8.54 -12.28 10.16
N ILE A 162 -9.79 -12.07 10.52
CA ILE A 162 -10.18 -11.78 11.92
C ILE A 162 -9.91 -13.00 12.79
N ASP A 163 -10.35 -14.18 12.37
CA ASP A 163 -10.10 -15.43 13.10
C ASP A 163 -8.59 -15.71 13.23
N TYR A 164 -7.85 -15.42 12.16
CA TYR A 164 -6.40 -15.56 12.17
C TYR A 164 -5.72 -14.62 13.18
N LEU A 165 -6.16 -13.36 13.28
CA LEU A 165 -5.63 -12.41 14.26
C LEU A 165 -5.98 -12.80 15.70
N VAL A 166 -7.19 -13.28 15.94
CA VAL A 166 -7.58 -13.84 17.24
C VAL A 166 -6.70 -15.02 17.61
N TYR A 167 -6.49 -15.96 16.67
CA TYR A 167 -5.56 -17.07 16.85
C TYR A 167 -4.14 -16.56 17.16
N ALA A 168 -3.62 -15.63 16.37
CA ALA A 168 -2.28 -15.07 16.55
C ALA A 168 -2.09 -14.45 17.93
N ARG A 169 -3.05 -13.66 18.40
CA ARG A 169 -3.04 -13.06 19.74
C ARG A 169 -3.00 -14.12 20.84
N ASN A 170 -3.89 -15.11 20.75
CA ASN A 170 -3.97 -16.18 21.76
C ASN A 170 -2.69 -17.02 21.78
N TYR A 171 -2.15 -17.35 20.59
CA TYR A 171 -0.91 -18.11 20.47
C TYR A 171 0.31 -17.37 21.04
N VAL A 172 0.45 -16.06 20.75
CA VAL A 172 1.54 -15.26 21.32
C VAL A 172 1.41 -15.20 22.84
N THR A 173 0.21 -15.00 23.40
CA THR A 173 -0.04 -15.01 24.84
C THR A 173 0.33 -16.36 25.47
N GLU A 174 -0.04 -17.48 24.86
CA GLU A 174 0.35 -18.81 25.31
C GLU A 174 1.88 -18.99 25.30
N CYS A 175 2.56 -18.49 24.26
CA CYS A 175 4.02 -18.50 24.20
C CYS A 175 4.65 -17.65 25.32
N GLU A 176 4.08 -16.49 25.67
CA GLU A 176 4.55 -15.65 26.78
C GLU A 176 4.44 -16.37 28.12
N GLU A 177 3.36 -17.10 28.34
CA GLU A 177 3.15 -17.93 29.55
C GLU A 177 4.13 -19.11 29.64
N LEU A 178 4.41 -19.78 28.52
CA LEU A 178 5.25 -21.00 28.49
C LEU A 178 6.74 -20.69 28.41
N HIS A 179 7.16 -19.67 27.70
CA HIS A 179 8.56 -19.39 27.39
C HIS A 179 9.07 -18.08 28.01
N GLY A 180 8.18 -17.29 28.62
CA GLY A 180 8.48 -16.00 29.22
C GLY A 180 8.38 -14.82 28.23
N ILE A 181 7.91 -13.68 28.73
CA ILE A 181 7.64 -12.46 27.95
C ILE A 181 8.91 -11.99 27.22
N GLU A 182 10.06 -11.94 27.91
CA GLU A 182 11.32 -11.46 27.31
C GLU A 182 11.77 -12.27 26.09
N ALA A 183 11.59 -13.59 26.12
CA ALA A 183 11.96 -14.46 25.00
C ALA A 183 11.07 -14.24 23.78
N VAL A 184 9.75 -14.07 24.02
CA VAL A 184 8.77 -13.81 22.96
C VAL A 184 8.95 -12.41 22.37
N GLU A 185 9.13 -11.38 23.20
CA GLU A 185 9.40 -10.01 22.74
C GLU A 185 10.70 -9.91 21.93
N ALA A 186 11.78 -10.54 22.37
CA ALA A 186 13.04 -10.54 21.63
C ALA A 186 12.92 -11.22 20.25
N LEU A 187 12.05 -12.23 20.14
CA LEU A 187 11.72 -12.86 18.86
C LEU A 187 10.86 -11.95 17.98
N LEU A 188 9.82 -11.35 18.55
CA LEU A 188 8.94 -10.39 17.85
C LEU A 188 9.72 -9.17 17.36
N ASP A 189 10.60 -8.57 18.17
CA ASP A 189 11.49 -7.48 17.77
C ASP A 189 12.29 -7.84 16.52
N SER A 190 12.84 -9.06 16.51
CA SER A 190 13.64 -9.53 15.37
C SER A 190 12.80 -9.74 14.12
N CYS A 191 11.57 -10.22 14.27
CA CYS A 191 10.62 -10.37 13.17
C CYS A 191 10.14 -9.02 12.64
N HIS A 192 9.81 -8.07 13.54
CA HIS A 192 9.35 -6.73 13.17
C HIS A 192 10.44 -5.95 12.42
N ALA A 193 11.70 -6.07 12.81
CA ALA A 193 12.81 -5.45 12.09
C ALA A 193 12.93 -5.93 10.62
N LEU A 194 12.33 -7.09 10.29
CA LEU A 194 12.37 -7.69 8.96
C LEU A 194 11.02 -7.69 8.24
N MET A 195 9.98 -7.06 8.78
CA MET A 195 8.62 -7.13 8.19
C MET A 195 8.59 -6.68 6.72
N SER A 196 9.31 -5.63 6.36
CA SER A 196 9.39 -5.15 4.97
C SER A 196 10.01 -6.14 4.00
N GLN A 197 10.90 -7.01 4.50
CA GLN A 197 11.55 -8.09 3.75
C GLN A 197 10.87 -9.45 3.99
N GLY A 198 9.72 -9.46 4.67
CA GLY A 198 8.93 -10.64 5.02
C GLY A 198 7.71 -10.87 4.13
N VAL A 199 7.63 -10.20 2.98
CA VAL A 199 6.48 -10.27 2.07
C VAL A 199 6.83 -10.94 0.75
N ASP A 200 5.87 -11.65 0.18
CA ASP A 200 5.96 -12.16 -1.19
C ASP A 200 5.53 -11.06 -2.15
N ARG A 201 6.41 -10.63 -3.04
CA ARG A 201 6.13 -9.60 -4.07
C ARG A 201 5.49 -10.21 -5.32
N TYR A 202 5.76 -11.50 -5.57
CA TYR A 202 5.23 -12.27 -6.68
C TYR A 202 4.60 -13.55 -6.17
N ARG A 203 3.52 -13.99 -6.83
CA ARG A 203 2.92 -15.29 -6.53
C ARG A 203 3.97 -16.39 -6.69
N ARG A 204 4.21 -17.16 -5.63
CA ARG A 204 5.07 -18.34 -5.71
C ARG A 204 4.43 -19.33 -6.68
N SER A 205 5.11 -19.62 -7.79
CA SER A 205 4.74 -20.76 -8.63
C SER A 205 4.89 -22.02 -7.78
N GLN A 206 3.94 -22.94 -7.86
CA GLN A 206 4.12 -24.27 -7.29
C GLN A 206 5.37 -24.86 -7.96
N LYS A 207 6.43 -25.04 -7.15
CA LYS A 207 7.65 -25.70 -7.67
C LYS A 207 7.25 -27.10 -8.08
N PRO A 208 7.56 -27.54 -9.31
CA PRO A 208 7.32 -28.91 -9.71
C PRO A 208 8.06 -29.84 -8.76
N SER A 209 7.48 -30.99 -8.49
CA SER A 209 8.17 -32.05 -7.73
C SER A 209 9.50 -32.40 -8.42
N LEU A 210 10.47 -32.90 -7.68
CA LEU A 210 11.76 -33.34 -8.26
C LEU A 210 11.57 -34.32 -9.43
N ALA A 211 10.53 -35.15 -9.35
CA ALA A 211 10.17 -36.10 -10.42
C ALA A 211 9.66 -35.38 -11.68
N GLU A 212 8.79 -34.38 -11.53
CA GLU A 212 8.29 -33.56 -12.64
C GLU A 212 9.39 -32.72 -13.28
N GLU A 213 10.32 -32.21 -12.45
CA GLU A 213 11.46 -31.44 -12.97
C GLU A 213 12.42 -32.32 -13.76
N GLU A 214 12.61 -33.56 -13.33
CA GLU A 214 13.42 -34.54 -14.06
C GLU A 214 12.79 -34.96 -15.40
N VAL A 215 11.47 -35.12 -15.44
CA VAL A 215 10.72 -35.35 -16.67
C VAL A 215 10.87 -34.16 -17.61
N ARG A 216 10.62 -32.96 -17.16
CA ARG A 216 10.78 -31.73 -17.97
C ARG A 216 12.21 -31.52 -18.49
N ARG A 217 13.21 -31.91 -17.68
CA ARG A 217 14.61 -31.87 -18.13
C ARG A 217 14.85 -32.85 -19.26
N LYS A 218 14.38 -34.08 -19.14
CA LYS A 218 14.50 -35.11 -20.19
C LYS A 218 13.77 -34.69 -21.46
N ASP A 219 12.59 -34.13 -21.36
CA ASP A 219 11.81 -33.64 -22.50
C ASP A 219 12.54 -32.48 -23.20
N ARG A 220 13.15 -31.56 -22.44
CA ARG A 220 13.93 -30.46 -22.98
C ARG A 220 15.21 -30.95 -23.67
N GLU A 221 15.90 -31.92 -23.07
CA GLU A 221 17.08 -32.54 -23.65
C GLU A 221 16.71 -33.29 -24.97
N ALA A 222 15.60 -34.02 -24.96
CA ALA A 222 15.08 -34.70 -26.16
C ALA A 222 14.69 -33.69 -27.26
N TYR A 223 14.00 -32.59 -26.89
CA TYR A 223 13.67 -31.53 -27.83
C TYR A 223 14.92 -30.88 -28.44
N LEU A 224 15.90 -30.54 -27.62
CA LEU A 224 17.17 -29.98 -28.10
C LEU A 224 17.93 -30.97 -29.01
N GLN A 225 17.90 -32.26 -28.71
CA GLN A 225 18.51 -33.29 -29.55
C GLN A 225 17.81 -33.43 -30.91
N GLN A 226 16.50 -33.22 -30.98
CA GLN A 226 15.76 -33.21 -32.24
C GLN A 226 16.06 -31.98 -33.11
N GLN A 227 16.41 -30.85 -32.50
CA GLN A 227 16.73 -29.59 -33.18
C GLN A 227 18.19 -29.57 -33.73
N VAL A 228 19.06 -30.44 -33.23
CA VAL A 228 20.46 -30.50 -33.66
C VAL A 228 20.56 -31.35 -34.93
N ASN A 229 20.98 -30.73 -36.02
CA ASN A 229 21.22 -31.42 -37.30
C ASN A 229 22.23 -32.55 -37.10
N ASP A 230 21.98 -33.72 -37.70
CA ASP A 230 22.82 -34.92 -37.59
C ASP A 230 24.30 -34.67 -37.93
N LEU A 231 24.59 -33.68 -38.76
CA LEU A 231 25.95 -33.27 -39.12
C LEU A 231 26.77 -32.77 -37.91
N TRP A 232 26.11 -32.16 -36.91
CA TRP A 232 26.75 -31.64 -35.71
C TRP A 232 26.93 -32.69 -34.61
N ARG A 233 26.29 -33.85 -34.76
CA ARG A 233 26.43 -34.98 -33.82
C ARG A 233 27.76 -35.71 -33.97
N THR A 234 28.42 -35.55 -35.12
CA THR A 234 29.69 -36.21 -35.45
C THR A 234 30.92 -35.39 -35.03
N LEU A 235 30.76 -34.14 -34.60
CA LEU A 235 31.87 -33.36 -34.07
C LEU A 235 32.31 -33.96 -32.73
N PRO A 236 33.65 -34.16 -32.52
CA PRO A 236 34.13 -34.58 -31.22
C PRO A 236 33.61 -33.59 -30.18
N LYS A 237 32.96 -34.08 -29.15
CA LYS A 237 32.63 -33.26 -27.97
C LYS A 237 33.94 -32.66 -27.52
N GLY A 238 34.09 -31.32 -27.69
CA GLY A 238 35.24 -30.60 -27.15
C GLY A 238 35.42 -31.07 -25.73
N SER A 239 36.66 -31.38 -25.34
CA SER A 239 37.00 -31.95 -24.04
C SER A 239 36.05 -31.40 -22.99
N ASP A 240 35.31 -32.28 -22.32
CA ASP A 240 34.54 -31.93 -21.14
C ASP A 240 35.50 -31.14 -20.24
N LYS A 241 35.53 -29.81 -20.42
CA LYS A 241 35.84 -28.96 -19.29
C LYS A 241 34.87 -29.45 -18.24
N GLN A 242 35.42 -30.21 -17.28
CA GLN A 242 34.69 -30.55 -16.08
C GLN A 242 33.88 -29.32 -15.76
N VAL A 243 32.58 -29.36 -16.08
CA VAL A 243 31.63 -28.46 -15.45
C VAL A 243 31.91 -28.74 -14.00
N GLU A 244 32.77 -27.88 -13.42
CA GLU A 244 33.00 -27.88 -11.99
C GLU A 244 31.62 -28.14 -11.42
N LYS A 245 31.48 -29.25 -10.69
CA LYS A 245 30.28 -29.52 -9.93
C LYS A 245 30.13 -28.29 -9.05
N SER A 246 29.50 -27.25 -9.61
CA SER A 246 29.21 -26.01 -8.90
C SER A 246 28.54 -26.53 -7.66
N SER A 247 29.18 -26.35 -6.53
CA SER A 247 28.65 -26.75 -5.23
C SER A 247 27.21 -26.27 -5.25
N ARG A 248 26.25 -27.22 -5.25
CA ARG A 248 24.84 -26.90 -5.45
C ARG A 248 24.49 -25.83 -4.44
N ARG A 249 24.36 -24.60 -4.95
CA ARG A 249 24.02 -23.42 -4.16
C ARG A 249 22.67 -23.68 -3.50
N PHE A 250 22.53 -23.31 -2.23
CA PHE A 250 21.27 -23.37 -1.53
C PHE A 250 20.93 -21.96 -0.98
N PRO A 251 19.76 -21.44 -1.27
CA PRO A 251 18.71 -21.98 -2.15
C PRO A 251 19.15 -22.03 -3.64
N PRO A 252 18.53 -22.88 -4.47
CA PRO A 252 18.87 -22.97 -5.90
C PRO A 252 18.68 -21.65 -6.65
N GLU A 253 17.66 -20.91 -6.28
CA GLU A 253 17.35 -19.55 -6.74
C GLU A 253 17.36 -18.59 -5.56
N PRO A 254 17.73 -17.30 -5.74
CA PRO A 254 17.65 -16.32 -4.67
C PRO A 254 16.22 -16.21 -4.13
N GLU A 255 16.09 -16.11 -2.80
CA GLU A 255 14.81 -15.96 -2.15
C GLU A 255 14.68 -14.54 -1.58
N GLU A 256 13.62 -13.83 -1.96
CA GLU A 256 13.42 -12.44 -1.55
C GLU A 256 12.68 -12.30 -0.22
N ASN A 257 11.83 -13.27 0.16
CA ASN A 257 11.12 -13.24 1.42
C ASN A 257 11.98 -13.83 2.54
N LEU A 258 12.68 -12.95 3.27
CA LEU A 258 13.61 -13.36 4.33
C LEU A 258 12.90 -14.09 5.46
N LEU A 259 11.76 -13.61 5.92
CA LEU A 259 11.02 -14.28 7.01
C LEU A 259 10.51 -15.66 6.59
N TYR A 260 10.07 -15.81 5.34
CA TYR A 260 9.69 -17.13 4.83
C TYR A 260 10.88 -18.09 4.79
N PHE A 261 12.03 -17.62 4.30
CA PHE A 261 13.22 -18.45 4.26
C PHE A 261 13.68 -18.89 5.67
N ILE A 262 13.69 -17.95 6.62
CA ILE A 262 14.02 -18.22 8.02
C ILE A 262 13.02 -19.18 8.65
N GLU A 263 11.70 -18.95 8.49
CA GLU A 263 10.65 -19.86 8.97
C GLU A 263 10.90 -21.31 8.53
N LYS A 264 11.30 -21.51 7.27
CA LYS A 264 11.45 -22.85 6.67
C LYS A 264 12.81 -23.49 6.95
N HIS A 265 13.87 -22.71 7.03
CA HIS A 265 15.24 -23.23 6.92
C HIS A 265 16.17 -22.89 8.09
N ALA A 266 15.78 -21.97 9.01
CA ALA A 266 16.63 -21.66 10.16
C ALA A 266 16.84 -22.89 11.04
N PRO A 267 18.10 -23.32 11.29
CA PRO A 267 18.36 -24.64 11.87
C PRO A 267 17.99 -24.76 13.36
N LEU A 268 18.05 -23.65 14.10
CA LEU A 268 17.94 -23.63 15.56
C LEU A 268 16.56 -23.15 16.07
N LEU A 269 15.71 -22.62 15.20
CA LEU A 269 14.37 -22.19 15.63
C LEU A 269 13.53 -23.39 16.09
N GLU A 270 12.95 -23.26 17.25
CA GLU A 270 11.98 -24.20 17.80
C GLU A 270 10.61 -24.09 17.08
N PRO A 271 9.72 -25.08 17.20
CA PRO A 271 8.41 -25.04 16.53
C PRO A 271 7.59 -23.80 16.87
N TRP A 272 7.55 -23.38 18.14
CA TRP A 272 6.81 -22.19 18.56
C TRP A 272 7.38 -20.89 17.98
N GLN A 273 8.72 -20.79 17.90
CA GLN A 273 9.38 -19.63 17.29
C GLN A 273 9.06 -19.52 15.78
N ARG A 274 9.03 -20.65 15.08
CA ARG A 274 8.64 -20.69 13.66
C ARG A 274 7.21 -20.23 13.43
N GLU A 275 6.30 -20.55 14.36
CA GLU A 275 4.92 -20.11 14.27
C GLU A 275 4.81 -18.60 14.50
N VAL A 276 5.53 -18.03 15.47
CA VAL A 276 5.59 -16.57 15.68
C VAL A 276 6.15 -15.87 14.44
N VAL A 277 7.23 -16.37 13.82
CA VAL A 277 7.76 -15.83 12.54
C VAL A 277 6.70 -15.88 11.44
N ARG A 278 5.94 -16.98 11.36
CA ARG A 278 4.84 -17.12 10.39
C ARG A 278 3.73 -16.11 10.63
N ILE A 279 3.36 -15.89 11.90
CA ILE A 279 2.33 -14.90 12.29
C ILE A 279 2.75 -13.52 11.80
N VAL A 280 3.95 -13.05 12.16
CA VAL A 280 4.44 -11.72 11.75
C VAL A 280 4.50 -11.61 10.22
N ARG A 281 5.00 -12.63 9.53
CA ARG A 281 5.04 -12.66 8.06
C ARG A 281 3.66 -12.56 7.42
N LYS A 282 2.65 -13.29 7.94
CA LYS A 282 1.29 -13.23 7.41
C LYS A 282 0.64 -11.86 7.65
N VAL A 283 0.86 -11.26 8.82
CA VAL A 283 0.40 -9.91 9.12
C VAL A 283 1.07 -8.89 8.18
N ALA A 284 2.38 -9.00 7.97
CA ALA A 284 3.10 -8.15 7.01
C ALA A 284 2.54 -8.28 5.59
N GLN A 285 2.24 -9.51 5.14
CA GLN A 285 1.65 -9.77 3.82
C GLN A 285 0.25 -9.18 3.68
N TYR A 286 -0.56 -9.22 4.72
CA TYR A 286 -1.90 -8.64 4.71
C TYR A 286 -1.87 -7.12 4.48
N PHE A 287 -0.90 -6.40 5.07
CA PHE A 287 -0.75 -4.95 4.89
C PHE A 287 -0.01 -4.55 3.60
N TYR A 288 0.60 -5.49 2.90
CA TYR A 288 1.40 -5.18 1.73
C TYR A 288 0.63 -4.49 0.59
N PRO A 289 -0.62 -4.88 0.22
CA PRO A 289 -1.42 -4.17 -0.76
C PRO A 289 -1.70 -2.71 -0.41
N GLN A 290 -1.99 -2.40 0.86
CA GLN A 290 -2.28 -1.04 1.31
C GLN A 290 -1.10 -0.09 1.05
N ARG A 291 0.13 -0.57 1.25
CA ARG A 291 1.36 0.19 1.00
C ARG A 291 1.60 0.51 -0.48
N GLN A 292 1.00 -0.23 -1.38
CA GLN A 292 1.12 -0.07 -2.83
C GLN A 292 -0.04 0.70 -3.46
N THR A 293 -1.07 1.01 -2.70
CA THR A 293 -2.32 1.57 -3.21
C THR A 293 -2.83 2.73 -2.35
N GLN A 294 -1.95 3.41 -1.62
CA GLN A 294 -2.36 4.49 -0.72
C GLN A 294 -3.07 5.61 -1.47
N VAL A 295 -2.50 6.08 -2.60
CA VAL A 295 -3.10 7.15 -3.42
C VAL A 295 -4.42 6.69 -4.02
N MET A 296 -4.45 5.48 -4.57
CA MET A 296 -5.65 4.94 -5.20
C MET A 296 -6.76 4.66 -4.19
N ASN A 297 -6.42 4.04 -3.06
CA ASN A 297 -7.39 3.64 -2.04
C ASN A 297 -8.04 4.86 -1.39
N GLU A 298 -7.23 5.82 -0.93
CA GLU A 298 -7.71 7.07 -0.35
C GLU A 298 -8.44 7.93 -1.39
N GLY A 299 -7.90 8.01 -2.60
CA GLY A 299 -8.53 8.75 -3.70
C GLY A 299 -9.87 8.17 -4.13
N TRP A 300 -9.98 6.84 -4.23
CA TRP A 300 -11.22 6.14 -4.55
C TRP A 300 -12.29 6.35 -3.48
N ALA A 301 -11.91 6.19 -2.21
CA ALA A 301 -12.83 6.38 -1.10
C ALA A 301 -13.29 7.83 -1.01
N THR A 302 -12.39 8.80 -1.23
CA THR A 302 -12.71 10.23 -1.27
C THR A 302 -13.62 10.59 -2.45
N PHE A 303 -13.36 10.03 -3.64
CA PHE A 303 -14.21 10.24 -4.81
C PHE A 303 -15.63 9.72 -4.59
N TRP A 304 -15.76 8.53 -3.97
CA TRP A 304 -17.07 7.96 -3.75
C TRP A 304 -17.83 8.63 -2.61
N HIS A 305 -17.18 8.98 -1.48
CA HIS A 305 -17.92 9.71 -0.45
C HIS A 305 -18.45 11.05 -0.99
N TYR A 306 -17.64 11.75 -1.80
CA TYR A 306 -18.06 12.98 -2.46
C TYR A 306 -19.23 12.75 -3.42
N THR A 307 -19.13 11.75 -4.27
CA THR A 307 -20.17 11.43 -5.27
C THR A 307 -21.47 10.98 -4.61
N LEU A 308 -21.41 10.08 -3.63
CA LEU A 308 -22.59 9.53 -2.97
C LEU A 308 -23.37 10.59 -2.19
N LEU A 309 -22.66 11.43 -1.42
CA LEU A 309 -23.32 12.46 -0.61
C LEU A 309 -23.85 13.61 -1.47
N ASN A 310 -23.16 14.02 -2.53
CA ASN A 310 -23.74 15.00 -3.47
C ASN A 310 -24.98 14.43 -4.17
N THR A 311 -24.99 13.16 -4.58
CA THR A 311 -26.17 12.53 -5.17
C THR A 311 -27.35 12.53 -4.21
N LEU A 312 -27.14 12.22 -2.94
CA LEU A 312 -28.19 12.30 -1.92
C LEU A 312 -28.69 13.74 -1.71
N TYR A 313 -27.81 14.73 -1.78
CA TYR A 313 -28.22 16.14 -1.74
C TYR A 313 -29.04 16.53 -2.94
N ASP A 314 -28.62 16.19 -4.16
CA ASP A 314 -29.35 16.44 -5.40
C ASP A 314 -30.74 15.76 -5.41
N GLU A 315 -30.88 14.64 -4.73
CA GLU A 315 -32.16 13.97 -4.50
C GLU A 315 -33.02 14.62 -3.39
N GLY A 316 -32.54 15.70 -2.75
CA GLY A 316 -33.23 16.37 -1.65
C GLY A 316 -33.22 15.58 -0.32
N ARG A 317 -32.32 14.61 -0.18
CA ARG A 317 -32.19 13.78 1.06
C ARG A 317 -31.30 14.42 2.12
N LEU A 318 -30.43 15.34 1.76
CA LEU A 318 -29.54 16.06 2.69
C LEU A 318 -29.89 17.54 2.73
N THR A 319 -29.63 18.19 3.86
CA THR A 319 -29.88 19.63 4.05
C THR A 319 -28.66 20.46 3.67
N ASP A 320 -28.85 21.77 3.41
CA ASP A 320 -27.76 22.72 3.17
C ASP A 320 -26.77 22.75 4.35
N GLY A 321 -27.28 22.68 5.59
CA GLY A 321 -26.45 22.63 6.81
C GLY A 321 -25.52 21.41 6.83
N PHE A 322 -26.05 20.24 6.46
CA PHE A 322 -25.25 19.03 6.27
C PHE A 322 -24.14 19.25 5.23
N MET A 323 -24.48 19.80 4.06
CA MET A 323 -23.52 20.00 2.97
C MET A 323 -22.41 20.99 3.34
N ILE A 324 -22.70 22.05 4.08
CA ILE A 324 -21.68 23.01 4.54
C ILE A 324 -20.65 22.32 5.45
N GLU A 325 -21.09 21.51 6.40
CA GLU A 325 -20.20 20.76 7.30
C GLU A 325 -19.42 19.68 6.52
N PHE A 326 -20.09 18.93 5.66
CA PHE A 326 -19.49 17.94 4.79
C PHE A 326 -18.39 18.54 3.90
N LEU A 327 -18.70 19.59 3.14
CA LEU A 327 -17.75 20.22 2.23
C LEU A 327 -16.55 20.80 2.95
N ARG A 328 -16.75 21.35 4.16
CA ARG A 328 -15.64 21.81 5.00
C ARG A 328 -14.70 20.65 5.36
N SER A 329 -15.24 19.53 5.81
CA SER A 329 -14.45 18.34 6.16
C SER A 329 -13.76 17.75 4.93
N HIS A 330 -14.46 17.61 3.81
CA HIS A 330 -13.89 17.13 2.56
C HIS A 330 -12.73 18.03 2.08
N THR A 331 -12.93 19.35 2.07
CA THR A 331 -11.89 20.30 1.64
C THR A 331 -10.63 20.22 2.52
N ASN A 332 -10.79 20.00 3.83
CA ASN A 332 -9.65 19.82 4.73
C ASN A 332 -8.85 18.55 4.40
N VAL A 333 -9.54 17.46 4.07
CA VAL A 333 -8.89 16.18 3.71
C VAL A 333 -8.11 16.30 2.42
N VAL A 334 -8.68 16.92 1.39
CA VAL A 334 -8.04 17.08 0.06
C VAL A 334 -7.16 18.32 -0.05
N CYS A 335 -6.90 19.01 1.06
CA CYS A 335 -6.04 20.21 1.06
C CYS A 335 -4.60 19.82 0.72
N GLN A 336 -4.06 20.40 -0.36
CA GLN A 336 -2.66 20.28 -0.73
C GLN A 336 -1.92 21.57 -0.36
N LEU A 337 -1.04 21.47 0.62
CA LEU A 337 -0.19 22.58 1.02
C LEU A 337 0.86 22.85 -0.09
N PRO A 338 1.15 24.13 -0.39
CA PRO A 338 2.17 24.47 -1.38
C PRO A 338 3.58 24.11 -0.90
N VAL A 339 4.47 23.83 -1.85
CA VAL A 339 5.91 23.68 -1.59
C VAL A 339 6.45 24.92 -0.90
N GLY A 340 7.23 24.74 0.16
CA GLY A 340 7.74 25.85 1.00
C GLY A 340 6.85 26.23 2.19
N HIS A 341 5.63 25.70 2.30
CA HIS A 341 4.82 25.87 3.52
C HIS A 341 5.43 25.03 4.68
N PRO A 342 5.53 25.56 5.92
CA PRO A 342 6.15 24.83 7.05
C PRO A 342 5.51 23.46 7.36
N GLY A 343 4.27 23.25 6.98
CA GLY A 343 3.54 21.98 7.13
C GLY A 343 3.57 21.11 5.89
N TYR A 344 4.34 21.45 4.85
CA TYR A 344 4.42 20.63 3.64
C TYR A 344 5.17 19.32 3.93
N SER A 345 4.51 18.19 3.73
CA SER A 345 5.06 16.84 3.96
C SER A 345 5.09 15.98 2.68
N GLY A 346 5.00 16.61 1.52
CA GLY A 346 4.90 15.93 0.23
C GLY A 346 3.52 16.09 -0.41
N VAL A 347 3.28 15.33 -1.47
CA VAL A 347 1.98 15.31 -2.14
C VAL A 347 0.98 14.55 -1.27
N ASN A 348 -0.14 15.19 -0.96
CA ASN A 348 -1.22 14.57 -0.19
C ASN A 348 -1.87 13.45 -1.02
N PRO A 349 -1.85 12.17 -0.56
CA PRO A 349 -2.41 11.05 -1.31
C PRO A 349 -3.93 11.18 -1.55
N TYR A 350 -4.67 11.74 -0.59
CA TYR A 350 -6.11 12.02 -0.74
C TYR A 350 -6.37 13.01 -1.86
N ALA A 351 -5.63 14.14 -1.84
CA ALA A 351 -5.74 15.18 -2.85
C ALA A 351 -5.41 14.66 -4.25
N LEU A 352 -4.27 13.98 -4.40
CA LEU A 352 -3.82 13.43 -5.67
C LEU A 352 -4.81 12.37 -6.20
N GLY A 353 -5.16 11.42 -5.37
CA GLY A 353 -6.05 10.32 -5.76
C GLY A 353 -7.45 10.79 -6.14
N PHE A 354 -8.06 11.65 -5.32
CA PHE A 354 -9.36 12.28 -5.61
C PHE A 354 -9.33 13.05 -6.90
N ALA A 355 -8.31 13.91 -7.09
CA ALA A 355 -8.16 14.72 -8.28
C ALA A 355 -7.98 13.85 -9.54
N MET A 356 -7.20 12.76 -9.46
CA MET A 356 -7.01 11.83 -10.58
C MET A 356 -8.28 11.09 -10.96
N PHE A 357 -9.06 10.56 -10.02
CA PHE A 357 -10.33 9.91 -10.33
C PHE A 357 -11.36 10.89 -10.87
N SER A 358 -11.40 12.11 -10.34
CA SER A 358 -12.26 13.19 -10.83
C SER A 358 -11.88 13.63 -12.25
N ASP A 359 -10.58 13.74 -12.53
CA ASP A 359 -10.09 14.10 -13.86
C ASP A 359 -10.33 12.98 -14.89
N LEU A 360 -10.19 11.71 -14.51
CA LEU A 360 -10.57 10.58 -15.35
C LEU A 360 -12.06 10.62 -15.72
N LYS A 361 -12.95 10.89 -14.75
CA LYS A 361 -14.37 11.08 -15.02
C LYS A 361 -14.57 12.22 -16.04
N ARG A 362 -13.96 13.37 -15.84
CA ARG A 362 -14.03 14.52 -16.75
C ARG A 362 -13.52 14.17 -18.16
N ILE A 363 -12.39 13.46 -18.28
CA ILE A 363 -11.84 13.04 -19.57
C ILE A 363 -12.82 12.15 -20.33
N CYS A 364 -13.53 11.29 -19.63
CA CYS A 364 -14.56 10.44 -20.22
C CYS A 364 -15.79 11.25 -20.66
N GLU A 365 -16.30 12.14 -19.80
CA GLU A 365 -17.54 12.89 -20.07
C GLU A 365 -17.33 14.11 -20.98
N ASN A 366 -16.29 14.90 -20.72
CA ASN A 366 -16.04 16.19 -21.36
C ASN A 366 -14.57 16.36 -21.80
N PRO A 367 -14.07 15.54 -22.75
CA PRO A 367 -12.67 15.57 -23.15
C PRO A 367 -12.32 16.83 -23.97
N THR A 368 -11.19 17.45 -23.62
CA THR A 368 -10.55 18.51 -24.41
C THR A 368 -9.76 17.92 -25.59
N LEU A 369 -9.22 18.79 -26.46
CA LEU A 369 -8.31 18.33 -27.54
C LEU A 369 -7.03 17.72 -26.96
N GLU A 370 -6.48 18.29 -25.88
CA GLU A 370 -5.32 17.75 -25.17
C GLU A 370 -5.61 16.35 -24.61
N ASP A 371 -6.79 16.15 -24.00
CA ASP A 371 -7.18 14.85 -23.46
C ASP A 371 -7.29 13.78 -24.56
N ARG A 372 -7.81 14.14 -25.74
CA ARG A 372 -7.88 13.22 -26.91
C ARG A 372 -6.50 12.85 -27.45
N GLN A 373 -5.51 13.71 -27.29
CA GLN A 373 -4.13 13.42 -27.68
C GLN A 373 -3.44 12.49 -26.64
N TRP A 374 -3.66 12.78 -25.35
CA TRP A 374 -3.00 12.04 -24.27
C TRP A 374 -3.70 10.72 -23.92
N PHE A 375 -5.02 10.65 -24.09
CA PHE A 375 -5.87 9.54 -23.71
C PHE A 375 -6.90 9.20 -24.80
N PRO A 376 -6.45 8.85 -26.04
CA PRO A 376 -7.36 8.66 -27.16
C PRO A 376 -8.42 7.56 -26.90
N ASP A 377 -8.06 6.52 -26.14
CA ASP A 377 -8.95 5.40 -25.85
C ASP A 377 -9.94 5.67 -24.69
N LEU A 378 -9.68 6.70 -23.89
CA LEU A 378 -10.49 7.05 -22.72
C LEU A 378 -11.42 8.23 -22.99
N ALA A 379 -11.00 9.16 -23.84
CA ALA A 379 -11.72 10.39 -24.12
C ALA A 379 -13.09 10.10 -24.77
N GLY A 380 -14.18 10.34 -24.01
CA GLY A 380 -15.55 10.09 -24.44
C GLY A 380 -16.04 8.66 -24.18
N SER A 381 -15.30 7.86 -23.42
CA SER A 381 -15.73 6.51 -22.99
C SER A 381 -16.68 6.57 -21.79
N ASP A 382 -17.25 5.41 -21.39
CA ASP A 382 -18.04 5.32 -20.17
C ASP A 382 -17.16 5.48 -18.92
N TRP A 383 -17.38 6.54 -18.17
CA TRP A 383 -16.56 6.88 -17.02
C TRP A 383 -16.63 5.85 -15.89
N ARG A 384 -17.79 5.22 -15.68
CA ARG A 384 -17.96 4.21 -14.62
C ARG A 384 -17.10 2.99 -14.90
N SER A 385 -17.19 2.44 -16.09
CA SER A 385 -16.35 1.32 -16.54
C SER A 385 -14.86 1.66 -16.49
N THR A 386 -14.49 2.88 -16.90
CA THR A 386 -13.10 3.35 -16.89
C THR A 386 -12.53 3.45 -15.48
N LEU A 387 -13.27 4.07 -14.54
CA LEU A 387 -12.84 4.18 -13.15
C LEU A 387 -12.74 2.81 -12.48
N HIS A 388 -13.72 1.94 -12.69
CA HIS A 388 -13.67 0.57 -12.16
C HIS A 388 -12.53 -0.25 -12.78
N HIS A 389 -12.22 -0.05 -14.07
CA HIS A 389 -11.06 -0.68 -14.69
C HIS A 389 -9.74 -0.22 -14.05
N ALA A 390 -9.59 1.10 -13.84
CA ALA A 390 -8.42 1.67 -13.18
C ALA A 390 -8.29 1.13 -11.74
N MET A 391 -9.35 1.18 -10.94
CA MET A 391 -9.37 0.68 -9.57
C MET A 391 -8.97 -0.80 -9.49
N ARG A 392 -9.48 -1.65 -10.38
CA ARG A 392 -9.28 -3.10 -10.33
C ARG A 392 -7.90 -3.55 -10.73
N ASN A 393 -7.23 -2.85 -11.66
CA ASN A 393 -6.07 -3.37 -12.38
C ASN A 393 -4.76 -2.62 -12.13
N TYR A 394 -4.79 -1.53 -11.36
CA TYR A 394 -3.62 -0.68 -11.14
C TYR A 394 -3.26 -0.60 -9.65
N ARG A 395 -2.03 -0.21 -9.40
CA ARG A 395 -1.48 0.24 -8.12
C ARG A 395 -0.96 1.67 -8.29
N ASP A 396 -0.59 2.35 -7.21
CA ASP A 396 -0.25 3.77 -7.23
C ASP A 396 0.74 4.15 -8.32
N GLU A 397 1.88 3.46 -8.40
CA GLU A 397 2.91 3.71 -9.41
C GLU A 397 2.35 3.64 -10.82
N SER A 398 1.68 2.55 -11.16
CA SER A 398 1.13 2.34 -12.50
C SER A 398 -0.10 3.21 -12.79
N PHE A 399 -0.91 3.53 -11.77
CA PHE A 399 -2.03 4.45 -11.89
C PHE A 399 -1.56 5.87 -12.21
N ILE A 400 -0.59 6.39 -11.45
CA ILE A 400 0.02 7.69 -11.71
C ILE A 400 0.68 7.71 -13.09
N GLY A 401 1.49 6.68 -13.40
CA GLY A 401 2.18 6.56 -14.67
C GLY A 401 1.26 6.50 -15.89
N GLN A 402 0.05 5.97 -15.75
CA GLN A 402 -0.91 5.85 -16.84
C GLN A 402 -1.88 7.03 -16.93
N PHE A 403 -2.39 7.54 -15.81
CA PHE A 403 -3.58 8.39 -15.81
C PHE A 403 -3.36 9.83 -15.34
N LEU A 404 -2.21 10.22 -14.82
CA LEU A 404 -1.94 11.60 -14.42
C LEU A 404 -1.87 12.51 -15.66
N SER A 405 -2.86 13.39 -15.84
CA SER A 405 -2.97 14.25 -17.01
C SER A 405 -2.09 15.50 -16.93
N PRO A 406 -1.70 16.09 -18.08
CA PRO A 406 -1.01 17.39 -18.10
C PRO A 406 -1.80 18.51 -17.43
N ARG A 407 -3.13 18.50 -17.63
CA ARG A 407 -4.03 19.47 -16.97
C ARG A 407 -3.90 19.38 -15.45
N LEU A 408 -4.02 18.17 -14.91
CA LEU A 408 -3.94 17.96 -13.46
C LEU A 408 -2.55 18.30 -12.90
N MET A 409 -1.49 18.02 -13.65
CA MET A 409 -0.12 18.45 -13.26
C MET A 409 -0.02 19.97 -13.14
N ARG A 410 -0.66 20.73 -14.04
CA ARG A 410 -0.70 22.19 -13.98
C ARG A 410 -1.53 22.69 -12.78
N GLU A 411 -2.72 22.12 -12.58
CA GLU A 411 -3.62 22.48 -11.47
C GLU A 411 -2.98 22.23 -10.11
N MET A 412 -2.32 21.10 -9.95
CA MET A 412 -1.60 20.73 -8.71
C MET A 412 -0.20 21.37 -8.61
N ARG A 413 0.22 22.15 -9.61
CA ARG A 413 1.55 22.78 -9.66
C ARG A 413 2.69 21.79 -9.43
N LEU A 414 2.61 20.62 -10.07
CA LEU A 414 3.66 19.62 -10.03
C LEU A 414 4.80 20.05 -10.94
N PHE A 415 5.88 20.57 -10.34
CA PHE A 415 7.06 21.05 -11.03
C PHE A 415 8.27 20.17 -10.65
N SER A 416 9.26 20.11 -11.53
CA SER A 416 10.58 19.64 -11.18
C SER A 416 11.31 20.77 -10.46
N ILE A 417 11.72 20.55 -9.23
CA ILE A 417 12.53 21.48 -8.43
C ILE A 417 13.96 20.93 -8.45
N VAL A 418 14.90 21.76 -8.89
CA VAL A 418 16.33 21.49 -8.73
C VAL A 418 16.78 22.19 -7.44
N ASP A 419 17.14 21.38 -6.44
CA ASP A 419 17.77 21.86 -5.22
C ASP A 419 19.28 21.66 -5.38
N ASP A 420 19.99 22.72 -5.73
CA ASP A 420 21.45 22.73 -5.71
C ASP A 420 21.91 23.21 -4.34
N ALA A 421 22.55 22.32 -3.58
CA ALA A 421 23.07 22.62 -2.25
C ALA A 421 24.10 23.78 -2.21
N ALA A 422 24.59 24.22 -3.38
CA ALA A 422 25.48 25.37 -3.53
C ALA A 422 24.73 26.70 -3.72
N GLU A 423 23.41 26.67 -3.97
CA GLU A 423 22.59 27.86 -4.22
C GLU A 423 21.56 28.07 -3.11
N LEU A 424 21.30 29.34 -2.78
CA LEU A 424 20.33 29.73 -1.73
C LEU A 424 18.88 29.71 -2.22
N GLU A 425 18.65 29.57 -3.53
CA GLU A 425 17.32 29.61 -4.16
C GLU A 425 17.02 28.30 -4.87
N LEU A 426 15.78 27.84 -4.75
CA LEU A 426 15.26 26.68 -5.46
C LEU A 426 14.96 27.06 -6.91
N GLU A 427 15.55 26.39 -7.87
CA GLU A 427 15.19 26.56 -9.28
C GLU A 427 14.01 25.69 -9.65
N VAL A 428 12.89 26.32 -10.06
CA VAL A 428 11.72 25.64 -10.57
C VAL A 428 11.85 25.48 -12.09
N VAL A 429 12.07 24.25 -12.54
CA VAL A 429 12.06 23.94 -13.97
C VAL A 429 10.62 23.76 -14.41
N ALA A 430 10.08 24.76 -15.10
CA ALA A 430 8.73 24.73 -15.64
C ALA A 430 8.57 23.62 -16.70
N ILE A 431 7.39 22.99 -16.74
CA ILE A 431 7.01 22.03 -17.77
C ILE A 431 6.59 22.82 -19.01
N HIS A 432 7.33 22.71 -20.11
CA HIS A 432 7.07 23.46 -21.34
C HIS A 432 6.62 22.60 -22.52
N ASP A 433 6.81 21.27 -22.46
CA ASP A 433 6.55 20.35 -23.54
C ASP A 433 6.03 18.99 -23.06
N GLU A 434 5.63 18.14 -24.01
CA GLU A 434 5.16 16.78 -23.75
C GLU A 434 6.23 15.92 -23.02
N ALA A 435 7.49 16.08 -23.37
CA ALA A 435 8.58 15.34 -22.74
C ALA A 435 8.74 15.74 -21.26
N GLY A 436 8.54 17.01 -20.93
CA GLY A 436 8.54 17.53 -19.56
C GLY A 436 7.41 16.90 -18.73
N TYR A 437 6.19 16.88 -19.25
CA TYR A 437 5.05 16.22 -18.58
C TYR A 437 5.30 14.73 -18.33
N ARG A 438 5.87 14.01 -19.31
CA ARG A 438 6.22 12.59 -19.17
C ARG A 438 7.26 12.38 -18.06
N ARG A 439 8.31 13.22 -18.01
CA ARG A 439 9.33 13.15 -16.93
C ARG A 439 8.76 13.38 -15.54
N VAL A 440 7.88 14.38 -15.37
CA VAL A 440 7.24 14.63 -14.06
C VAL A 440 6.33 13.48 -13.66
N ARG A 441 5.52 12.93 -14.59
CA ARG A 441 4.69 11.75 -14.36
C ARG A 441 5.52 10.56 -13.90
N GLU A 442 6.61 10.27 -14.61
CA GLU A 442 7.53 9.17 -14.27
C GLU A 442 8.21 9.38 -12.91
N ALA A 443 8.65 10.62 -12.62
CA ALA A 443 9.28 10.95 -11.34
C ALA A 443 8.31 10.76 -10.16
N LEU A 444 7.06 11.20 -10.30
CA LEU A 444 6.04 11.01 -9.27
C LEU A 444 5.66 9.54 -9.14
N ALA A 445 5.49 8.81 -10.24
CA ALA A 445 5.20 7.38 -10.22
C ALA A 445 6.30 6.59 -9.48
N ARG A 446 7.58 6.88 -9.73
CA ARG A 446 8.71 6.26 -9.02
C ARG A 446 8.68 6.51 -7.51
N GLN A 447 8.20 7.66 -7.04
CA GLN A 447 8.06 7.92 -5.61
C GLN A 447 7.08 6.96 -4.92
N HIS A 448 6.14 6.40 -5.68
CA HIS A 448 5.16 5.42 -5.20
C HIS A 448 5.52 3.97 -5.54
N ASP A 449 6.64 3.73 -6.23
CA ASP A 449 7.13 2.38 -6.47
C ASP A 449 7.89 1.85 -5.26
N LEU A 450 7.34 0.84 -4.58
CA LEU A 450 8.01 0.21 -3.44
C LEU A 450 9.33 -0.46 -3.83
N SER A 451 9.49 -0.90 -5.08
CA SER A 451 10.74 -1.48 -5.56
C SER A 451 11.89 -0.47 -5.58
N GLU A 452 11.58 0.82 -5.74
CA GLU A 452 12.54 1.93 -5.68
C GLU A 452 12.79 2.42 -4.24
N ARG A 453 11.82 2.23 -3.34
CA ARG A 453 11.89 2.72 -1.95
C ARG A 453 12.51 1.71 -1.00
N GLU A 454 12.29 0.44 -1.22
CA GLU A 454 12.77 -0.65 -0.38
C GLU A 454 14.03 -1.28 -0.95
N PRO A 455 15.04 -1.60 -0.13
CA PRO A 455 16.25 -2.25 -0.62
C PRO A 455 15.92 -3.65 -1.13
N ASN A 456 16.46 -4.00 -2.31
CA ASN A 456 16.34 -5.35 -2.86
C ASN A 456 17.38 -6.26 -2.21
N ILE A 457 16.95 -6.95 -1.14
CA ILE A 457 17.78 -7.89 -0.39
C ILE A 457 17.23 -9.30 -0.58
N GLN A 458 18.08 -10.23 -0.95
CA GLN A 458 17.70 -11.63 -1.21
C GLN A 458 18.63 -12.58 -0.46
N VAL A 459 18.11 -13.73 -0.07
CA VAL A 459 18.93 -14.85 0.37
C VAL A 459 19.72 -15.37 -0.82
N TRP A 460 21.03 -15.26 -0.74
CA TRP A 460 21.90 -15.63 -1.84
C TRP A 460 22.45 -17.03 -1.70
N ASN A 461 22.95 -17.41 -0.52
CA ASN A 461 23.53 -18.72 -0.29
C ASN A 461 23.55 -19.08 1.21
N VAL A 462 23.54 -20.37 1.49
CA VAL A 462 23.79 -20.94 2.81
C VAL A 462 24.94 -21.94 2.72
N ALA A 463 25.92 -21.83 3.60
CA ALA A 463 27.02 -22.80 3.70
C ALA A 463 26.58 -24.11 4.38
N VAL A 464 25.69 -24.86 3.72
CA VAL A 464 25.00 -26.06 4.30
C VAL A 464 25.98 -27.12 4.82
N ARG A 465 27.14 -27.28 4.15
CA ARG A 465 28.17 -28.27 4.51
C ARG A 465 29.33 -27.67 5.34
N GLY A 466 29.24 -26.37 5.65
CA GLY A 466 30.25 -25.64 6.42
C GLY A 466 29.71 -25.17 7.77
N ASP A 467 29.97 -23.92 8.08
CA ASP A 467 29.60 -23.24 9.33
C ASP A 467 28.12 -22.79 9.38
N ARG A 468 27.33 -23.16 8.39
CA ARG A 468 25.92 -22.76 8.24
C ARG A 468 25.69 -21.26 8.11
N SER A 469 26.74 -20.50 7.75
CA SER A 469 26.60 -19.07 7.52
C SER A 469 25.60 -18.78 6.40
N LEU A 470 24.82 -17.70 6.60
CA LEU A 470 23.84 -17.20 5.66
C LEU A 470 24.42 -16.00 4.90
N THR A 471 24.43 -16.06 3.58
CA THR A 471 24.82 -14.93 2.74
C THR A 471 23.58 -14.27 2.14
N LEU A 472 23.38 -13.01 2.44
CA LEU A 472 22.40 -12.14 1.83
C LEU A 472 23.07 -11.30 0.74
N ARG A 473 22.30 -10.91 -0.28
CA ARG A 473 22.78 -10.01 -1.33
C ARG A 473 21.81 -8.86 -1.52
N HIS A 474 22.34 -7.63 -1.43
CA HIS A 474 21.67 -6.40 -1.79
C HIS A 474 22.09 -5.97 -3.19
N SER A 475 21.13 -5.87 -4.12
CA SER A 475 21.36 -5.32 -5.45
C SER A 475 21.08 -3.82 -5.42
N ARG A 476 22.12 -2.99 -5.65
CA ARG A 476 21.95 -1.53 -5.68
C ARG A 476 21.15 -1.11 -6.89
N GLN A 477 19.97 -0.59 -6.66
CA GLN A 477 19.19 0.10 -7.68
C GLN A 477 19.63 1.57 -7.69
N HIS A 478 19.93 2.11 -8.86
CA HIS A 478 20.38 3.50 -9.02
C HIS A 478 21.53 3.89 -8.08
N ASP A 479 22.45 2.95 -7.83
CA ASP A 479 23.62 3.11 -6.94
C ASP A 479 23.30 3.53 -5.49
N ARG A 480 22.05 3.38 -5.03
CA ARG A 480 21.66 3.72 -3.66
C ARG A 480 22.31 2.77 -2.65
N PRO A 481 23.08 3.30 -1.68
CA PRO A 481 23.62 2.50 -0.59
C PRO A 481 22.51 2.12 0.40
N LEU A 482 22.77 1.10 1.22
CA LEU A 482 21.95 0.84 2.41
C LEU A 482 22.20 1.91 3.48
N SER A 483 21.19 2.15 4.34
CA SER A 483 21.31 3.03 5.50
C SER A 483 22.29 2.48 6.54
N ASP A 484 22.73 3.32 7.47
CA ASP A 484 23.64 2.91 8.56
C ASP A 484 23.03 1.89 9.52
N ASP A 485 21.69 1.80 9.57
CA ASP A 485 20.93 0.86 10.40
C ASP A 485 21.11 -0.61 9.98
N VAL A 486 21.70 -0.85 8.81
CA VAL A 486 21.93 -2.21 8.29
C VAL A 486 22.61 -3.13 9.30
N ARG A 487 23.54 -2.59 10.11
CA ARG A 487 24.27 -3.38 11.11
C ARG A 487 23.36 -3.88 12.23
N GLU A 488 22.43 -3.04 12.67
CA GLU A 488 21.47 -3.41 13.72
C GLU A 488 20.46 -4.44 13.18
N VAL A 489 19.96 -4.21 11.96
CA VAL A 489 19.04 -5.16 11.31
C VAL A 489 19.72 -6.53 11.10
N LEU A 490 21.00 -6.57 10.73
CA LEU A 490 21.72 -7.84 10.58
C LEU A 490 21.86 -8.63 11.90
N LYS A 491 21.91 -7.95 13.05
CA LYS A 491 21.90 -8.64 14.35
C LYS A 491 20.57 -9.38 14.57
N HIS A 492 19.46 -8.79 14.15
CA HIS A 492 18.15 -9.48 14.20
C HIS A 492 18.11 -10.68 13.26
N VAL A 493 18.66 -10.54 12.04
CA VAL A 493 18.75 -11.69 11.11
C VAL A 493 19.60 -12.80 11.70
N SER A 494 20.78 -12.49 12.29
CA SER A 494 21.67 -13.50 12.87
C SER A 494 21.06 -14.20 14.09
N ARG A 495 20.28 -13.46 14.90
CA ARG A 495 19.52 -14.03 16.02
C ARG A 495 18.48 -15.05 15.53
N LEU A 496 17.71 -14.71 14.50
CA LEU A 496 16.71 -15.62 13.92
C LEU A 496 17.35 -16.80 13.19
N TRP A 497 18.46 -16.58 12.50
CA TRP A 497 19.16 -17.64 11.75
C TRP A 497 19.93 -18.60 12.66
N GLY A 498 20.48 -18.08 13.78
CA GLY A 498 21.25 -18.84 14.75
C GLY A 498 22.75 -19.01 14.42
N PHE A 499 23.22 -18.50 13.28
CA PHE A 499 24.60 -18.58 12.83
C PHE A 499 25.03 -17.23 12.21
N LYS A 500 26.31 -17.16 11.83
CA LYS A 500 26.87 -15.99 11.14
C LYS A 500 26.04 -15.61 9.91
N VAL A 501 25.77 -14.32 9.76
CA VAL A 501 25.10 -13.74 8.58
C VAL A 501 26.04 -12.73 7.92
N GLN A 502 26.14 -12.79 6.60
CA GLN A 502 26.87 -11.85 5.78
C GLN A 502 25.92 -11.18 4.80
N LEU A 503 26.07 -9.87 4.62
CA LEU A 503 25.35 -9.11 3.60
C LEU A 503 26.34 -8.49 2.64
N GLU A 504 26.20 -8.83 1.36
CA GLU A 504 26.97 -8.27 0.26
C GLU A 504 26.13 -7.25 -0.50
N SER A 505 26.59 -6.00 -0.62
CA SER A 505 26.01 -5.02 -1.52
C SER A 505 26.75 -5.05 -2.84
N VAL A 506 26.02 -5.30 -3.94
CA VAL A 506 26.61 -5.40 -5.29
C VAL A 506 26.12 -4.26 -6.18
N ASP A 507 27.00 -3.83 -7.10
CA ASP A 507 26.66 -2.87 -8.15
C ASP A 507 25.88 -3.53 -9.31
N SER A 508 25.56 -2.76 -10.34
CA SER A 508 24.87 -3.22 -11.55
C SER A 508 25.61 -4.30 -12.33
N HIS A 509 26.91 -4.45 -12.11
CA HIS A 509 27.77 -5.46 -12.71
C HIS A 509 27.95 -6.71 -11.86
N GLY A 510 27.31 -6.76 -10.67
CA GLY A 510 27.42 -7.87 -9.73
C GLY A 510 28.69 -7.87 -8.91
N LYS A 511 29.50 -6.80 -8.95
CA LYS A 511 30.70 -6.65 -8.14
C LYS A 511 30.34 -6.22 -6.73
N VAL A 512 30.92 -6.89 -5.73
CA VAL A 512 30.72 -6.53 -4.32
C VAL A 512 31.40 -5.18 -4.05
N VAL A 513 30.60 -4.21 -3.64
CA VAL A 513 31.02 -2.84 -3.30
C VAL A 513 31.20 -2.69 -1.79
N GLN A 514 30.34 -3.36 -1.01
CA GLN A 514 30.35 -3.26 0.45
C GLN A 514 29.91 -4.58 1.08
N ARG A 515 30.44 -4.89 2.28
CA ARG A 515 30.10 -6.11 3.03
C ARG A 515 29.92 -5.79 4.50
N TRP A 516 28.94 -6.44 5.11
CA TRP A 516 28.68 -6.43 6.55
C TRP A 516 28.54 -7.85 7.05
N GLU A 517 28.83 -8.04 8.32
CA GLU A 517 28.73 -9.33 9.00
C GLU A 517 28.11 -9.14 10.38
N ALA A 518 27.34 -10.11 10.81
CA ALA A 518 26.83 -10.22 12.17
C ALA A 518 26.90 -11.68 12.63
N GLU A 519 27.26 -11.84 13.90
CA GLU A 519 27.24 -13.13 14.58
C GLU A 519 26.10 -13.15 15.61
N PRO A 520 25.46 -14.31 15.86
CA PRO A 520 24.47 -14.41 16.93
C PRO A 520 25.13 -14.06 18.27
N ALA A 521 24.39 -13.36 19.13
CA ALA A 521 24.85 -13.14 20.49
C ALA A 521 25.09 -14.51 21.16
N PRO A 522 26.15 -14.67 21.98
CA PRO A 522 26.32 -15.89 22.75
C PRO A 522 25.09 -16.11 23.64
N HIS A 523 24.59 -17.34 23.66
CA HIS A 523 23.44 -17.78 24.48
C HIS A 523 23.75 -17.67 25.95
#